data_98f7c502fd17a31797ca35ef9833b24a
#
_entry.id   98f7c502fd17a31797ca35ef9833b24a
#
_cell.length_a   1.000
_cell.length_b   1.000
_cell.length_c   1.000
_cell.angle_alpha   90.00
_cell.angle_beta   90.00
_cell.angle_gamma   90.00
#
_symmetry.space_group_name_H-M   'P 1'
#
loop_
_entity.id
_entity.type
_entity.pdbx_description
1 polymer ?
#
loop_
_entity_poly.entity_id
_entity_poly.type
_entity_poly.pdbx_seq_one_letter_code
_entity_poly.pdbx_strand_id
1 'polypeptide(L)'
;MKPIPDHAVNRLRIWRKSISTRPFLARGGSVPRCEACQLRHAWCACEWRPELKAEAGFCLLMYDSEPMKPSNTGRLIADVLPQSTWAFLW
;
A
#
# COMPACT_ATOMS: atom_id res chain seq x y z
N MET A 1 -7.26 2.75 -16.28
CA MET A 1 -6.63 2.20 -15.08
C MET A 1 -5.86 3.31 -14.36
N LYS A 2 -6.05 3.45 -13.08
CA LYS A 2 -5.34 4.46 -12.30
C LYS A 2 -3.95 3.94 -11.94
N PRO A 3 -2.90 4.77 -12.03
CA PRO A 3 -1.56 4.33 -11.68
C PRO A 3 -1.45 4.06 -10.19
N ILE A 4 -0.68 3.03 -9.84
CA ILE A 4 -0.34 2.75 -8.45
C ILE A 4 0.66 3.81 -7.99
N PRO A 5 0.40 4.51 -6.87
CA PRO A 5 1.34 5.51 -6.37
C PRO A 5 2.72 4.93 -6.10
N ASP A 6 3.76 5.65 -6.50
CA ASP A 6 5.14 5.22 -6.30
C ASP A 6 5.64 5.70 -4.93
N HIS A 7 5.53 4.84 -3.94
CA HIS A 7 6.08 5.07 -2.61
C HIS A 7 6.59 3.76 -2.00
N ALA A 8 7.28 3.86 -0.90
CA ALA A 8 7.99 2.73 -0.30
C ALA A 8 7.09 1.52 -0.02
N VAL A 9 5.88 1.74 0.49
CA VAL A 9 4.98 0.63 0.83
C VAL A 9 4.50 -0.11 -0.42
N ASN A 10 4.13 0.62 -1.48
CA ASN A 10 3.69 -0.01 -2.72
C ASN A 10 4.83 -0.71 -3.43
N ARG A 11 6.04 -0.15 -3.42
CA ARG A 11 7.21 -0.83 -3.97
C ARG A 11 7.49 -2.13 -3.22
N LEU A 12 7.37 -2.11 -1.91
CA LEU A 12 7.58 -3.29 -1.08
C LEU A 12 6.51 -4.35 -1.33
N ARG A 13 5.25 -3.93 -1.48
CA ARG A 13 4.14 -4.82 -1.80
C ARG A 13 4.35 -5.52 -3.15
N ILE A 14 4.71 -4.75 -4.17
CA ILE A 14 4.94 -5.29 -5.51
C ILE A 14 6.11 -6.28 -5.48
N TRP A 15 7.20 -5.91 -4.83
CA TRP A 15 8.36 -6.80 -4.69
C TRP A 15 7.99 -8.09 -3.95
N ARG A 16 7.27 -7.97 -2.82
CA ARG A 16 6.92 -9.14 -2.02
C ARG A 16 6.00 -10.09 -2.79
N LYS A 17 5.07 -9.55 -3.57
CA LYS A 17 4.22 -10.37 -4.44
C LYS A 17 5.04 -11.09 -5.52
N SER A 18 6.06 -10.44 -6.05
CA SER A 18 6.87 -11.00 -7.13
C SER A 18 7.66 -12.24 -6.72
N ILE A 19 8.01 -12.34 -5.44
CA ILE A 19 8.74 -13.50 -4.91
C ILE A 19 7.84 -14.55 -4.27
N SER A 20 6.53 -14.30 -4.22
CA SER A 20 5.58 -15.25 -3.63
C SER A 20 5.37 -16.43 -4.56
N THR A 21 5.38 -17.63 -3.99
CA THR A 21 5.11 -18.87 -4.72
C THR A 21 3.63 -19.24 -4.70
N ARG A 22 2.83 -18.60 -3.86
CA ARG A 22 1.40 -18.83 -3.71
C ARG A 22 0.68 -17.49 -3.66
N PRO A 23 -0.58 -17.42 -4.16
CA PRO A 23 -1.39 -16.24 -3.95
C PRO A 23 -1.55 -15.95 -2.46
N PHE A 24 -1.44 -14.68 -2.07
CA PHE A 24 -1.72 -14.28 -0.71
C PHE A 24 -3.22 -14.24 -0.49
N LEU A 25 -3.70 -15.02 0.46
CA LEU A 25 -5.11 -15.07 0.83
C LEU A 25 -5.30 -14.28 2.12
N ALA A 26 -5.89 -13.10 2.00
CA ALA A 26 -6.23 -12.26 3.14
C ALA A 26 -7.75 -12.26 3.32
N ARG A 27 -8.19 -11.94 4.54
CA ARG A 27 -9.60 -11.73 4.83
C ARG A 27 -10.13 -10.64 3.91
N GLY A 28 -11.20 -10.92 3.17
CA GLY A 28 -11.73 -10.01 2.16
C GLY A 28 -10.92 -9.91 0.88
N GLY A 29 -9.90 -10.74 0.70
CA GLY A 29 -9.03 -10.71 -0.46
C GLY A 29 -9.68 -11.17 -1.76
N SER A 30 -10.83 -11.87 -1.68
CA SER A 30 -11.59 -12.28 -2.86
C SER A 30 -12.42 -11.15 -3.46
N VAL A 31 -12.56 -10.03 -2.76
CA VAL A 31 -13.34 -8.88 -3.24
C VAL A 31 -12.48 -8.09 -4.21
N PRO A 32 -12.99 -7.78 -5.43
CA PRO A 32 -12.26 -6.91 -6.36
C PRO A 32 -12.02 -5.53 -5.76
N ARG A 33 -10.78 -5.04 -5.88
CA ARG A 33 -10.38 -3.75 -5.30
C ARG A 33 -9.57 -2.95 -6.29
N CYS A 34 -9.63 -1.62 -6.15
CA CYS A 34 -8.73 -0.74 -6.88
C CYS A 34 -7.29 -1.02 -6.46
N GLU A 35 -6.42 -1.29 -7.41
CA GLU A 35 -5.02 -1.61 -7.10
C GLU A 35 -4.26 -0.43 -6.50
N ALA A 36 -4.68 0.79 -6.81
CA ALA A 36 -4.01 1.99 -6.31
C ALA A 36 -4.38 2.28 -4.85
N CYS A 37 -5.68 2.31 -4.51
CA CYS A 37 -6.11 2.67 -3.16
C CYS A 37 -6.53 1.49 -2.30
N GLN A 38 -6.65 0.29 -2.87
CA GLN A 38 -7.00 -0.95 -2.17
C GLN A 38 -8.42 -0.93 -1.57
N LEU A 39 -9.24 0.03 -1.94
CA LEU A 39 -10.64 0.06 -1.59
C LEU A 39 -11.46 -0.64 -2.69
N ARG A 40 -12.68 -1.07 -2.35
CA ARG A 40 -13.61 -1.58 -3.35
C ARG A 40 -13.81 -0.53 -4.43
N HIS A 41 -14.01 -0.97 -5.68
CA HIS A 41 -14.15 -0.03 -6.80
C HIS A 41 -15.25 1.01 -6.58
N ALA A 42 -16.37 0.62 -5.96
CA ALA A 42 -17.46 1.54 -5.66
C ALA A 42 -17.06 2.66 -4.69
N TRP A 43 -16.02 2.46 -3.88
CA TRP A 43 -15.56 3.40 -2.87
C TRP A 43 -14.13 3.88 -3.13
N CYS A 44 -13.69 3.80 -4.38
CA CYS A 44 -12.36 4.25 -4.75
C CYS A 44 -12.14 5.71 -4.38
N ALA A 45 -11.08 5.99 -3.66
CA ALA A 45 -10.76 7.32 -3.14
C ALA A 45 -9.54 7.95 -3.82
N CYS A 46 -9.09 7.41 -4.96
CA CYS A 46 -7.88 7.90 -5.62
C CYS A 46 -7.95 9.39 -5.98
N GLU A 47 -9.13 9.88 -6.35
CA GLU A 47 -9.32 11.29 -6.71
C GLU A 47 -9.22 12.23 -5.51
N TRP A 48 -9.47 11.71 -4.32
CA TRP A 48 -9.52 12.50 -3.09
C TRP A 48 -8.25 12.41 -2.27
N ARG A 49 -7.28 11.64 -2.73
CA ARG A 49 -6.05 11.43 -1.97
C ARG A 49 -5.18 12.69 -1.99
N PRO A 50 -4.92 13.29 -0.82
CA PRO A 50 -3.97 14.39 -0.76
C PRO A 50 -2.55 13.87 -0.89
N GLU A 51 -1.65 14.71 -1.38
CA GLU A 51 -0.23 14.44 -1.37
C GLU A 51 0.45 15.60 -0.67
N LEU A 52 1.00 15.32 0.51
CA LEU A 52 1.56 16.33 1.38
C LEU A 52 3.06 16.13 1.54
N LYS A 53 3.73 17.15 2.04
CA LYS A 53 5.14 17.06 2.43
C LYS A 53 5.25 17.32 3.93
N ALA A 54 6.10 16.56 4.60
CA ALA A 54 6.38 16.73 6.02
C ALA A 54 7.88 16.85 6.23
N GLU A 55 8.28 17.58 7.25
CA GLU A 55 9.69 17.64 7.67
C GLU A 55 10.10 16.36 8.39
N ALA A 56 9.17 15.73 9.08
CA ALA A 56 9.41 14.46 9.74
C ALA A 56 9.38 13.30 8.73
N GLY A 57 10.24 12.30 8.95
CA GLY A 57 10.22 11.05 8.20
C GLY A 57 9.50 9.97 8.98
N PHE A 58 8.90 9.02 8.25
CA PHE A 58 8.20 7.88 8.83
C PHE A 58 8.87 6.60 8.38
N CYS A 59 9.32 5.79 9.32
CA CYS A 59 9.91 4.49 9.05
C CYS A 59 8.93 3.42 9.48
N LEU A 60 8.39 2.68 8.52
CA LEU A 60 7.41 1.64 8.77
C LEU A 60 8.10 0.29 8.77
N LEU A 61 8.00 -0.43 9.88
CA LEU A 61 8.51 -1.78 9.98
C LEU A 61 7.33 -2.74 9.96
N MET A 62 7.25 -3.57 8.93
CA MET A 62 6.10 -4.42 8.70
C MET A 62 6.48 -5.88 8.75
N TYR A 63 5.56 -6.72 9.25
CA TYR A 63 5.70 -8.15 9.15
C TYR A 63 5.62 -8.59 7.68
N ASP A 64 6.22 -9.72 7.36
CA ASP A 64 6.46 -10.22 6.00
C ASP A 64 5.26 -10.10 5.05
N SER A 65 4.04 -10.44 5.49
CA SER A 65 2.84 -10.42 4.66
C SER A 65 2.04 -9.12 4.74
N GLU A 66 2.39 -8.22 5.65
CA GLU A 66 1.62 -7.01 5.90
C GLU A 66 1.48 -6.09 4.68
N PRO A 67 2.52 -5.89 3.85
CA PRO A 67 2.37 -5.04 2.67
C PRO A 67 1.32 -5.53 1.67
N MET A 68 0.99 -6.82 1.69
CA MET A 68 0.02 -7.41 0.76
C MET A 68 -1.42 -7.31 1.25
N LYS A 69 -1.63 -6.95 2.52
CA LYS A 69 -2.96 -6.84 3.10
C LYS A 69 -3.65 -5.55 2.66
N PRO A 70 -4.89 -5.62 2.14
CA PRO A 70 -5.64 -4.40 1.82
C PRO A 70 -5.88 -3.50 3.04
N SER A 71 -5.88 -4.07 4.24
CA SER A 71 -6.09 -3.34 5.49
C SER A 71 -4.82 -2.72 6.07
N ASN A 72 -3.70 -2.76 5.37
CA ASN A 72 -2.45 -2.19 5.83
C ASN A 72 -2.57 -0.67 5.98
N THR A 73 -2.58 -0.18 7.23
CA THR A 73 -2.70 1.25 7.52
C THR A 73 -1.43 2.03 7.23
N GLY A 74 -0.26 1.37 7.24
CA GLY A 74 1.00 2.02 6.86
C GLY A 74 0.98 2.54 5.43
N ARG A 75 0.26 1.86 4.54
CA ARG A 75 0.09 2.33 3.17
C ARG A 75 -0.58 3.70 3.10
N LEU A 76 -1.52 3.98 4.02
CA LEU A 76 -2.21 5.27 4.05
C LEU A 76 -1.24 6.41 4.38
N ILE A 77 -0.29 6.18 5.27
CA ILE A 77 0.77 7.16 5.57
C ILE A 77 1.59 7.44 4.32
N ALA A 78 2.00 6.39 3.63
CA ALA A 78 2.79 6.53 2.40
C ALA A 78 1.99 7.16 1.26
N ASP A 79 0.69 6.88 1.17
CA ASP A 79 -0.18 7.50 0.17
C ASP A 79 -0.22 9.02 0.32
N VAL A 80 -0.24 9.52 1.56
CA VAL A 80 -0.33 10.95 1.86
C VAL A 80 1.04 11.62 1.89
N LEU A 81 2.06 10.91 2.35
CA LEU A 81 3.42 11.42 2.52
C LEU A 81 4.43 10.55 1.75
N PRO A 82 4.31 10.46 0.42
CA PRO A 82 5.10 9.48 -0.34
C PRO A 82 6.60 9.72 -0.29
N GLN A 83 7.05 10.97 -0.15
CA GLN A 83 8.46 11.31 -0.14
C GLN A 83 9.09 11.24 1.25
N SER A 84 8.27 11.12 2.29
CA SER A 84 8.72 11.14 3.68
C SER A 84 8.55 9.79 4.38
N THR A 85 8.22 8.74 3.63
CA THR A 85 7.93 7.43 4.20
C THR A 85 8.90 6.38 3.67
N TRP A 86 9.46 5.60 4.57
CA TRP A 86 10.29 4.43 4.27
C TRP A 86 9.62 3.19 4.85
N ALA A 87 9.78 2.04 4.19
CA ALA A 87 9.15 0.79 4.63
C ALA A 87 10.15 -0.35 4.54
N PHE A 88 10.15 -1.20 5.55
CA PHE A 88 11.00 -2.37 5.64
C PHE A 88 10.21 -3.57 6.12
N LEU A 89 10.59 -4.76 5.66
CA LEU A 89 10.04 -6.01 6.16
C LEU A 89 10.82 -6.49 7.37
N TRP A 90 10.08 -7.12 8.24
CA TRP A 90 10.62 -7.76 9.42
C TRP A 90 10.47 -9.26 9.35
#